data_08a86309a02e0a635598b3e01d4e1f02
#
_entry.id   08a86309a02e0a635598b3e01d4e1f02
#
_cell.length_a   1.000
_cell.length_b   1.000
_cell.length_c   1.000
_cell.angle_alpha   90.00
_cell.angle_beta   90.00
_cell.angle_gamma   90.00
#
_symmetry.space_group_name_H-M   'P 1'
#
loop_
_entity.id
_entity.type
_entity.pdbx_description
1 polymer ?
#
loop_
_entity_poly.entity_id
_entity_poly.type
_entity_poly.pdbx_seq_one_letter_code
_entity_poly.pdbx_strand_id
1 'polypeptide(L)'
;VNPKRTALVVIDVQNDFCHPDGWAGKAGMDVSSMPALIERIEHLIDEARAAGVHVVFVKLVGDESTDSAAWLGDDGQRGTICRKDTWGAEFMHRAPLAGEPVIPKTRYGAFHNTDLDTILKGWGASEVVFAGVSTNVCVESSLREAFMRDYHVTIVSDCVAAYRKESHDATLATIGRNFGNVVTSAEVTAAWHGAATTV
;
A
#
# COMPACT_ATOMS: atom_id res chain seq x y z
N VAL A 1 1.67 -7.70 18.83
CA VAL A 1 1.03 -7.89 17.50
C VAL A 1 0.56 -9.33 17.40
N ASN A 2 -0.70 -9.58 17.07
CA ASN A 2 -1.25 -10.93 16.86
C ASN A 2 -1.36 -11.20 15.34
N PRO A 3 -0.52 -12.08 14.76
CA PRO A 3 -0.52 -12.34 13.32
C PRO A 3 -1.90 -12.69 12.75
N LYS A 4 -2.70 -13.48 13.47
CA LYS A 4 -4.05 -13.90 13.04
C LYS A 4 -5.09 -12.75 13.00
N ARG A 5 -4.78 -11.63 13.62
CA ARG A 5 -5.63 -10.42 13.65
C ARG A 5 -4.97 -9.25 12.91
N THR A 6 -3.89 -9.53 12.19
CA THR A 6 -3.13 -8.56 11.41
C THR A 6 -3.32 -8.82 9.92
N ALA A 7 -3.46 -7.76 9.15
CA ALA A 7 -3.42 -7.79 7.70
C ALA A 7 -2.31 -6.86 7.18
N LEU A 8 -1.49 -7.35 6.27
CA LEU A 8 -0.55 -6.55 5.48
C LEU A 8 -1.26 -6.07 4.21
N VAL A 9 -1.35 -4.76 4.05
CA VAL A 9 -1.94 -4.12 2.87
C VAL A 9 -0.83 -3.51 2.03
N VAL A 10 -0.61 -4.07 0.83
CA VAL A 10 0.40 -3.63 -0.13
C VAL A 10 -0.26 -2.72 -1.16
N ILE A 11 0.14 -1.44 -1.18
CA ILE A 11 -0.53 -0.37 -1.92
C ILE A 11 0.24 -0.01 -3.19
N ASP A 12 -0.41 -0.13 -4.35
CA ASP A 12 -0.05 0.49 -5.64
C ASP A 12 1.40 0.26 -6.11
N VAL A 13 2.00 -0.89 -5.84
CA VAL A 13 3.32 -1.24 -6.38
C VAL A 13 3.16 -1.67 -7.84
N GLN A 14 2.86 -0.69 -8.71
CA GLN A 14 2.49 -0.85 -10.11
C GLN A 14 3.52 -0.20 -11.04
N ASN A 15 3.56 -0.64 -12.31
CA ASN A 15 4.54 -0.16 -13.29
C ASN A 15 4.49 1.36 -13.47
N ASP A 16 3.31 1.96 -13.54
CA ASP A 16 3.17 3.42 -13.70
C ASP A 16 3.79 4.21 -12.54
N PHE A 17 3.83 3.65 -11.34
CA PHE A 17 4.38 4.32 -10.17
C PHE A 17 5.84 3.98 -9.88
N CYS A 18 6.32 2.83 -10.31
CA CYS A 18 7.61 2.31 -9.87
C CYS A 18 8.64 2.14 -11.01
N HIS A 19 8.21 2.02 -12.26
CA HIS A 19 9.11 1.77 -13.39
C HIS A 19 9.54 3.08 -14.07
N PRO A 20 10.81 3.20 -14.53
CA PRO A 20 11.28 4.37 -15.28
C PRO A 20 10.44 4.71 -16.52
N ASP A 21 9.94 3.68 -17.22
CA ASP A 21 9.05 3.83 -18.38
C ASP A 21 7.56 3.96 -18.00
N GLY A 22 7.23 3.95 -16.72
CA GLY A 22 5.88 4.22 -16.21
C GLY A 22 5.55 5.71 -16.22
N TRP A 23 4.33 6.02 -15.80
CA TRP A 23 3.85 7.40 -15.74
C TRP A 23 4.76 8.30 -14.88
N ALA A 24 5.13 7.85 -13.67
CA ALA A 24 5.95 8.64 -12.76
C ALA A 24 7.35 8.93 -13.32
N GLY A 25 8.01 7.90 -13.87
CA GLY A 25 9.34 8.08 -14.51
C GLY A 25 9.28 9.02 -15.70
N LYS A 26 8.29 8.89 -16.58
CA LYS A 26 8.07 9.79 -17.72
C LYS A 26 7.73 11.22 -17.31
N ALA A 27 7.10 11.40 -16.14
CA ALA A 27 6.84 12.71 -15.55
C ALA A 27 8.07 13.31 -14.84
N GLY A 28 9.24 12.65 -14.89
CA GLY A 28 10.48 13.12 -14.29
C GLY A 28 10.55 12.95 -12.77
N MET A 29 9.71 12.11 -12.19
CA MET A 29 9.77 11.77 -10.77
C MET A 29 10.92 10.79 -10.52
N ASP A 30 11.55 10.91 -9.35
CA ASP A 30 12.64 9.99 -8.96
C ASP A 30 12.09 8.62 -8.56
N VAL A 31 12.27 7.65 -9.43
CA VAL A 31 11.91 6.23 -9.22
C VAL A 31 13.14 5.35 -8.96
N SER A 32 14.32 5.92 -8.79
CA SER A 32 15.58 5.18 -8.67
C SER A 32 15.64 4.25 -7.46
N SER A 33 14.92 4.58 -6.39
CA SER A 33 14.82 3.77 -5.16
C SER A 33 13.82 2.62 -5.25
N MET A 34 12.95 2.59 -6.27
CA MET A 34 11.85 1.63 -6.35
C MET A 34 12.29 0.16 -6.45
N PRO A 35 13.35 -0.21 -7.20
CA PRO A 35 13.79 -1.61 -7.23
C PRO A 35 14.15 -2.15 -5.83
N ALA A 36 14.93 -1.41 -5.06
CA ALA A 36 15.31 -1.81 -3.70
C ALA A 36 14.12 -1.79 -2.72
N LEU A 37 13.16 -0.90 -2.93
CA LEU A 37 11.91 -0.89 -2.18
C LEU A 37 11.10 -2.16 -2.45
N ILE A 38 10.96 -2.55 -3.71
CA ILE A 38 10.20 -3.73 -4.13
C ILE A 38 10.79 -4.99 -3.52
N GLU A 39 12.12 -5.15 -3.54
CA GLU A 39 12.79 -6.29 -2.91
C GLU A 39 12.45 -6.39 -1.40
N ARG A 40 12.43 -5.25 -0.67
CA ARG A 40 12.05 -5.23 0.74
C ARG A 40 10.57 -5.55 0.94
N ILE A 41 9.69 -5.05 0.09
CA ILE A 41 8.25 -5.35 0.14
C ILE A 41 8.02 -6.84 -0.13
N GLU A 42 8.69 -7.44 -1.10
CA GLU A 42 8.57 -8.88 -1.39
C GLU A 42 9.05 -9.73 -0.22
N HIS A 43 10.15 -9.35 0.43
CA HIS A 43 10.60 -10.02 1.64
C HIS A 43 9.58 -9.87 2.78
N LEU A 44 9.02 -8.67 2.99
CA LEU A 44 7.99 -8.41 3.99
C LEU A 44 6.73 -9.27 3.74
N ILE A 45 6.33 -9.44 2.49
CA ILE A 45 5.21 -10.31 2.09
C ILE A 45 5.50 -11.78 2.45
N ASP A 46 6.71 -12.27 2.17
CA ASP A 46 7.09 -13.64 2.50
C ASP A 46 7.10 -13.89 4.02
N GLU A 47 7.61 -12.94 4.79
CA GLU A 47 7.60 -12.99 6.26
C GLU A 47 6.15 -12.94 6.81
N ALA A 48 5.29 -12.11 6.24
CA ALA A 48 3.88 -12.06 6.62
C ALA A 48 3.18 -13.40 6.40
N ARG A 49 3.40 -14.02 5.23
CA ARG A 49 2.87 -15.35 4.90
C ARG A 49 3.39 -16.42 5.86
N ALA A 50 4.70 -16.42 6.14
CA ALA A 50 5.31 -17.38 7.07
C ALA A 50 4.77 -17.25 8.50
N ALA A 51 4.43 -16.04 8.93
CA ALA A 51 3.86 -15.77 10.26
C ALA A 51 2.34 -15.99 10.32
N GLY A 52 1.66 -16.26 9.19
CA GLY A 52 0.20 -16.41 9.13
C GLY A 52 -0.56 -15.07 9.18
N VAL A 53 0.10 -13.98 8.81
CA VAL A 53 -0.52 -12.67 8.58
C VAL A 53 -1.24 -12.69 7.24
N HIS A 54 -2.46 -12.17 7.21
CA HIS A 54 -3.22 -12.04 5.96
C HIS A 54 -2.58 -10.99 5.05
N VAL A 55 -2.47 -11.28 3.76
CA VAL A 55 -1.92 -10.33 2.77
C VAL A 55 -3.02 -9.94 1.79
N VAL A 56 -3.14 -8.64 1.52
CA VAL A 56 -4.03 -8.09 0.51
C VAL A 56 -3.28 -7.08 -0.35
N PHE A 57 -3.51 -7.15 -1.65
CA PHE A 57 -2.90 -6.27 -2.63
C PHE A 57 -3.92 -5.25 -3.11
N VAL A 58 -3.50 -4.00 -3.17
CA VAL A 58 -4.32 -2.90 -3.66
C VAL A 58 -3.68 -2.32 -4.91
N LYS A 59 -4.46 -2.06 -5.94
CA LYS A 59 -3.99 -1.41 -7.15
C LYS A 59 -4.94 -0.30 -7.61
N LEU A 60 -4.37 0.82 -8.05
CA LEU A 60 -5.14 1.85 -8.74
C LEU A 60 -5.52 1.33 -10.13
N VAL A 61 -6.79 1.50 -10.51
CA VAL A 61 -7.28 1.18 -11.84
C VAL A 61 -8.09 2.36 -12.36
N GLY A 62 -7.52 3.09 -13.32
CA GLY A 62 -8.20 4.18 -14.00
C GLY A 62 -9.17 3.64 -15.06
N ASP A 63 -10.41 4.12 -15.05
CA ASP A 63 -11.45 3.75 -16.00
C ASP A 63 -12.31 4.99 -16.32
N GLU A 64 -12.65 5.18 -17.59
CA GLU A 64 -13.46 6.33 -18.03
C GLU A 64 -14.81 6.41 -17.31
N SER A 65 -15.39 5.27 -16.95
CA SER A 65 -16.66 5.21 -16.21
C SER A 65 -16.57 5.74 -14.78
N THR A 66 -15.37 5.81 -14.23
CA THR A 66 -15.08 6.27 -12.86
C THR A 66 -14.38 7.62 -12.80
N ASP A 67 -13.97 8.15 -13.94
CA ASP A 67 -13.31 9.45 -14.04
C ASP A 67 -14.32 10.58 -13.79
N SER A 68 -14.00 11.44 -12.83
CA SER A 68 -14.75 12.68 -12.58
C SER A 68 -13.86 13.87 -12.87
N ALA A 69 -14.44 15.04 -13.15
CA ALA A 69 -13.68 16.27 -13.39
C ALA A 69 -12.73 16.58 -12.22
N ALA A 70 -13.19 16.39 -10.99
CA ALA A 70 -12.36 16.59 -9.80
C ALA A 70 -11.19 15.60 -9.71
N TRP A 71 -11.41 14.35 -10.14
CA TRP A 71 -10.35 13.34 -10.18
C TRP A 71 -9.33 13.64 -11.26
N LEU A 72 -9.79 13.95 -12.47
CA LEU A 72 -8.90 14.24 -13.60
C LEU A 72 -8.02 15.47 -13.36
N GLY A 73 -8.55 16.47 -12.66
CA GLY A 73 -7.89 17.77 -12.49
C GLY A 73 -7.92 18.61 -13.76
N ASP A 74 -7.37 19.82 -13.69
CA ASP A 74 -7.43 20.79 -14.79
C ASP A 74 -6.60 20.36 -16.01
N ASP A 75 -5.55 19.57 -15.82
CA ASP A 75 -4.64 19.09 -16.86
C ASP A 75 -4.98 17.70 -17.41
N GLY A 76 -5.97 17.02 -16.83
CA GLY A 76 -6.41 15.69 -17.23
C GLY A 76 -5.37 14.57 -17.03
N GLN A 77 -4.18 14.87 -16.48
CA GLN A 77 -3.08 13.91 -16.43
C GLN A 77 -3.41 12.67 -15.60
N ARG A 78 -4.22 12.80 -14.53
CA ARG A 78 -4.65 11.65 -13.75
C ARG A 78 -5.48 10.64 -14.53
N GLY A 79 -6.09 11.05 -15.63
CA GLY A 79 -6.78 10.17 -16.57
C GLY A 79 -5.86 9.24 -17.36
N THR A 80 -4.54 9.37 -17.27
CA THR A 80 -3.57 8.50 -17.97
C THR A 80 -2.89 7.48 -17.04
N ILE A 81 -3.11 7.57 -15.73
CA ILE A 81 -2.41 6.75 -14.73
C ILE A 81 -3.12 5.41 -14.54
N CYS A 82 -2.37 4.32 -14.56
CA CYS A 82 -2.84 2.96 -14.27
C CYS A 82 -4.15 2.61 -14.98
N ARG A 83 -4.25 2.94 -16.27
CA ARG A 83 -5.46 2.66 -17.04
C ARG A 83 -5.72 1.16 -17.09
N LYS A 84 -6.99 0.81 -16.96
CA LYS A 84 -7.46 -0.57 -17.01
C LYS A 84 -6.88 -1.30 -18.24
N ASP A 85 -6.47 -2.53 -18.05
CA ASP A 85 -5.93 -3.43 -19.07
C ASP A 85 -4.64 -2.90 -19.76
N THR A 86 -3.92 -1.96 -19.14
CA THR A 86 -2.62 -1.49 -19.61
C THR A 86 -1.47 -2.02 -18.75
N TRP A 87 -0.29 -2.11 -19.34
CA TRP A 87 0.94 -2.45 -18.64
C TRP A 87 1.20 -1.56 -17.42
N GLY A 88 0.87 -0.27 -17.49
CA GLY A 88 1.02 0.68 -16.38
C GLY A 88 0.25 0.27 -15.12
N ALA A 89 -0.91 -0.38 -15.29
CA ALA A 89 -1.75 -0.87 -14.20
C ALA A 89 -1.32 -2.24 -13.64
N GLU A 90 -0.35 -2.92 -14.25
CA GLU A 90 0.16 -4.19 -13.74
C GLU A 90 1.08 -4.00 -12.53
N PHE A 91 1.10 -5.01 -11.66
CA PHE A 91 2.04 -5.01 -10.54
C PHE A 91 3.49 -5.14 -11.01
N MET A 92 4.38 -4.42 -10.33
CA MET A 92 5.83 -4.51 -10.56
C MET A 92 6.50 -5.50 -9.59
N HIS A 93 5.81 -5.96 -8.56
CA HIS A 93 6.24 -7.03 -7.66
C HIS A 93 5.73 -8.40 -8.13
N ARG A 94 6.14 -9.47 -7.42
CA ARG A 94 5.63 -10.82 -7.67
C ARG A 94 4.10 -10.87 -7.56
N ALA A 95 3.47 -11.65 -8.43
CA ALA A 95 2.02 -11.80 -8.46
C ALA A 95 1.48 -12.32 -7.11
N PRO A 96 0.29 -11.87 -6.69
CA PRO A 96 -0.43 -12.44 -5.56
C PRO A 96 -0.61 -13.96 -5.72
N LEU A 97 -0.59 -14.70 -4.61
CA LEU A 97 -0.88 -16.12 -4.61
C LEU A 97 -2.38 -16.37 -4.79
N ALA A 98 -2.73 -17.60 -5.21
CA ALA A 98 -4.14 -18.00 -5.30
C ALA A 98 -4.82 -17.86 -3.92
N GLY A 99 -5.92 -17.11 -3.89
CA GLY A 99 -6.69 -16.83 -2.67
C GLY A 99 -6.29 -15.52 -1.95
N GLU A 100 -5.22 -14.86 -2.35
CA GLU A 100 -4.90 -13.52 -1.84
C GLU A 100 -5.72 -12.47 -2.59
N PRO A 101 -6.48 -11.62 -1.88
CA PRO A 101 -7.31 -10.62 -2.54
C PRO A 101 -6.51 -9.55 -3.26
N VAL A 102 -7.02 -9.14 -4.42
CA VAL A 102 -6.57 -7.96 -5.15
C VAL A 102 -7.73 -6.97 -5.19
N ILE A 103 -7.51 -5.79 -4.62
CA ILE A 103 -8.51 -4.73 -4.49
C ILE A 103 -8.26 -3.65 -5.53
N PRO A 104 -9.05 -3.56 -6.60
CA PRO A 104 -9.00 -2.42 -7.49
C PRO A 104 -9.64 -1.21 -6.82
N LYS A 105 -8.94 -0.08 -6.84
CA LYS A 105 -9.46 1.21 -6.36
C LYS A 105 -9.39 2.26 -7.46
N THR A 106 -10.25 3.27 -7.40
CA THR A 106 -10.33 4.35 -8.39
C THR A 106 -9.95 5.72 -7.81
N ARG A 107 -9.56 5.75 -6.54
CA ARG A 107 -9.13 6.95 -5.79
C ARG A 107 -7.90 6.62 -4.96
N TYR A 108 -7.33 7.61 -4.25
CA TYR A 108 -6.13 7.41 -3.45
C TYR A 108 -6.34 6.45 -2.28
N GLY A 109 -7.44 6.58 -1.57
CA GLY A 109 -7.76 5.71 -0.43
C GLY A 109 -8.23 4.33 -0.86
N ALA A 110 -7.72 3.30 -0.17
CA ALA A 110 -8.00 1.90 -0.49
C ALA A 110 -9.37 1.43 0.01
N PHE A 111 -9.99 2.16 0.93
CA PHE A 111 -11.31 1.83 1.46
C PHE A 111 -12.45 2.52 0.71
N HIS A 112 -12.12 3.54 -0.11
CA HIS A 112 -13.13 4.31 -0.84
C HIS A 112 -13.78 3.49 -1.95
N ASN A 113 -15.05 3.14 -1.78
CA ASN A 113 -15.84 2.34 -2.72
C ASN A 113 -15.18 1.01 -3.12
N THR A 114 -14.60 0.30 -2.14
CA THR A 114 -13.97 -1.03 -2.31
C THR A 114 -14.47 -1.98 -1.24
N ASP A 115 -14.19 -3.28 -1.42
CA ASP A 115 -14.53 -4.33 -0.46
C ASP A 115 -13.47 -4.53 0.64
N LEU A 116 -12.42 -3.68 0.72
CA LEU A 116 -11.30 -3.88 1.64
C LEU A 116 -11.76 -4.00 3.09
N ASP A 117 -12.65 -3.12 3.55
CA ASP A 117 -13.16 -3.17 4.93
C ASP A 117 -13.93 -4.46 5.24
N THR A 118 -14.73 -4.93 4.29
CA THR A 118 -15.48 -6.19 4.40
C THR A 118 -14.54 -7.38 4.51
N ILE A 119 -13.48 -7.41 3.70
CA ILE A 119 -12.46 -8.47 3.71
C ILE A 119 -11.71 -8.48 5.04
N LEU A 120 -11.23 -7.33 5.49
CA LEU A 120 -10.49 -7.21 6.76
C LEU A 120 -11.35 -7.66 7.95
N LYS A 121 -12.62 -7.24 7.99
CA LYS A 121 -13.58 -7.68 9.01
C LYS A 121 -13.87 -9.17 8.92
N GLY A 122 -13.99 -9.72 7.72
CA GLY A 122 -14.17 -11.15 7.48
C GLY A 122 -13.02 -12.00 8.04
N TRP A 123 -11.80 -11.46 8.06
CA TRP A 123 -10.64 -12.08 8.70
C TRP A 123 -10.56 -11.85 10.22
N GLY A 124 -11.42 -11.01 10.77
CA GLY A 124 -11.32 -10.58 12.17
C GLY A 124 -10.08 -9.73 12.44
N ALA A 125 -9.55 -9.08 11.40
CA ALA A 125 -8.41 -8.19 11.53
C ALA A 125 -8.75 -6.97 12.40
N SER A 126 -7.87 -6.63 13.31
CA SER A 126 -7.94 -5.39 14.11
C SER A 126 -6.68 -4.53 13.94
N GLU A 127 -5.66 -5.09 13.31
CA GLU A 127 -4.38 -4.44 13.06
C GLU A 127 -4.13 -4.45 11.55
N VAL A 128 -3.77 -3.29 10.99
CA VAL A 128 -3.47 -3.14 9.56
C VAL A 128 -2.08 -2.55 9.41
N VAL A 129 -1.22 -3.27 8.69
CA VAL A 129 0.15 -2.90 8.38
C VAL A 129 0.21 -2.45 6.93
N PHE A 130 0.80 -1.28 6.66
CA PHE A 130 0.85 -0.67 5.34
C PHE A 130 2.25 -0.66 4.76
N ALA A 131 2.37 -1.10 3.50
CA ALA A 131 3.53 -1.00 2.64
C ALA A 131 3.12 -0.52 1.24
N GLY A 132 4.06 -0.04 0.43
CA GLY A 132 3.82 0.37 -0.97
C GLY A 132 4.06 1.83 -1.27
N VAL A 133 3.38 2.36 -2.30
CA VAL A 133 3.58 3.72 -2.83
C VAL A 133 2.26 4.46 -3.10
N SER A 134 2.25 5.77 -3.10
CA SER A 134 3.28 6.68 -2.59
C SER A 134 2.98 6.99 -1.13
N THR A 135 4.03 7.07 -0.28
CA THR A 135 3.89 7.27 1.17
C THR A 135 2.89 8.35 1.53
N ASN A 136 3.04 9.54 0.94
CA ASN A 136 2.27 10.75 1.26
C ASN A 136 0.96 10.91 0.48
N VAL A 137 0.58 9.91 -0.32
CA VAL A 137 -0.66 9.97 -1.12
C VAL A 137 -1.50 8.72 -0.85
N CYS A 138 -1.31 7.64 -1.62
CA CYS A 138 -2.17 6.45 -1.53
C CYS A 138 -2.01 5.71 -0.21
N VAL A 139 -0.77 5.56 0.29
CA VAL A 139 -0.51 4.89 1.57
C VAL A 139 -1.10 5.70 2.73
N GLU A 140 -0.78 6.99 2.82
CA GLU A 140 -1.30 7.86 3.88
C GLU A 140 -2.82 7.97 3.85
N SER A 141 -3.44 8.14 2.66
CA SER A 141 -4.90 8.20 2.52
C SER A 141 -5.55 6.92 3.03
N SER A 142 -5.02 5.76 2.63
CA SER A 142 -5.56 4.46 3.04
C SER A 142 -5.38 4.20 4.54
N LEU A 143 -4.23 4.58 5.10
CA LEU A 143 -3.95 4.46 6.52
C LEU A 143 -4.90 5.32 7.37
N ARG A 144 -5.14 6.57 6.96
CA ARG A 144 -6.09 7.46 7.63
C ARG A 144 -7.52 6.91 7.56
N GLU A 145 -7.94 6.34 6.42
CA GLU A 145 -9.23 5.69 6.27
C GLU A 145 -9.37 4.46 7.18
N ALA A 146 -8.30 3.67 7.36
CA ALA A 146 -8.27 2.54 8.29
C ALA A 146 -8.40 3.02 9.74
N PHE A 147 -7.62 4.03 10.14
CA PHE A 147 -7.70 4.62 11.47
C PHE A 147 -9.12 5.12 11.80
N MET A 148 -9.79 5.80 10.86
CA MET A 148 -11.17 6.27 11.03
C MET A 148 -12.22 5.13 11.08
N ARG A 149 -11.79 3.88 10.85
CA ARG A 149 -12.58 2.65 10.98
C ARG A 149 -12.19 1.82 12.18
N ASP A 150 -11.46 2.43 13.13
CA ASP A 150 -11.01 1.84 14.39
C ASP A 150 -9.99 0.68 14.23
N TYR A 151 -9.25 0.61 13.11
CA TYR A 151 -8.10 -0.28 13.01
C TYR A 151 -6.88 0.32 13.72
N HIS A 152 -6.12 -0.53 14.43
CA HIS A 152 -4.75 -0.18 14.81
C HIS A 152 -3.88 -0.18 13.56
N VAL A 153 -3.28 0.96 13.25
CA VAL A 153 -2.53 1.13 12.01
C VAL A 153 -1.03 1.21 12.26
N THR A 154 -0.28 0.58 11.38
CA THR A 154 1.19 0.58 11.37
C THR A 154 1.67 0.83 9.95
N ILE A 155 2.65 1.72 9.77
CA ILE A 155 3.35 1.91 8.49
C ILE A 155 4.76 1.37 8.60
N VAL A 156 5.19 0.61 7.58
CA VAL A 156 6.55 0.04 7.52
C VAL A 156 7.45 1.00 6.77
N SER A 157 8.24 1.79 7.51
CA SER A 157 8.96 2.97 7.01
C SER A 157 9.94 2.69 5.87
N ASP A 158 10.60 1.54 5.86
CA ASP A 158 11.53 1.10 4.84
C ASP A 158 10.87 0.29 3.70
N CYS A 159 9.55 0.02 3.82
CA CYS A 159 8.72 -0.62 2.80
C CYS A 159 7.67 0.34 2.20
N VAL A 160 7.84 1.65 2.38
CA VAL A 160 7.07 2.69 1.69
C VAL A 160 8.03 3.72 1.07
N ALA A 161 7.64 4.36 -0.02
CA ALA A 161 8.42 5.43 -0.63
C ALA A 161 7.52 6.54 -1.18
N ALA A 162 8.06 7.75 -1.22
CA ALA A 162 7.53 8.88 -1.97
C ALA A 162 8.61 9.38 -2.93
N TYR A 163 8.20 10.10 -3.98
CA TYR A 163 9.13 10.67 -4.97
C TYR A 163 9.97 11.84 -4.42
N ARG A 164 9.64 12.34 -3.23
CA ARG A 164 10.39 13.38 -2.51
C ARG A 164 10.58 12.95 -1.07
N LYS A 165 11.83 13.00 -0.62
CA LYS A 165 12.20 12.59 0.75
C LYS A 165 11.45 13.42 1.81
N GLU A 166 11.32 14.72 1.59
CA GLU A 166 10.64 15.62 2.53
C GLU A 166 9.16 15.23 2.74
N SER A 167 8.48 14.81 1.66
CA SER A 167 7.10 14.35 1.74
C SER A 167 6.98 13.04 2.49
N HIS A 168 7.92 12.10 2.26
CA HIS A 168 8.00 10.84 2.99
C HIS A 168 8.21 11.08 4.49
N ASP A 169 9.21 11.85 4.87
CA ASP A 169 9.57 12.12 6.26
C ASP A 169 8.43 12.84 7.01
N ALA A 170 7.79 13.83 6.37
CA ALA A 170 6.67 14.58 6.95
C ALA A 170 5.46 13.67 7.23
N THR A 171 5.18 12.74 6.28
CA THR A 171 4.09 11.76 6.45
C THR A 171 4.40 10.82 7.60
N LEU A 172 5.59 10.23 7.66
CA LEU A 172 5.96 9.32 8.75
C LEU A 172 5.87 10.03 10.11
N ALA A 173 6.37 11.27 10.22
CA ALA A 173 6.27 12.05 11.44
C ALA A 173 4.81 12.34 11.85
N THR A 174 3.93 12.60 10.88
CA THR A 174 2.49 12.86 11.11
C THR A 174 1.79 11.57 11.58
N ILE A 175 2.07 10.46 10.93
CA ILE A 175 1.48 9.15 11.27
C ILE A 175 1.90 8.76 12.69
N GLY A 176 3.20 8.79 13.00
CA GLY A 176 3.70 8.38 14.31
C GLY A 176 3.20 9.24 15.46
N ARG A 177 2.87 10.50 15.19
CA ARG A 177 2.34 11.42 16.23
C ARG A 177 0.84 11.25 16.47
N ASN A 178 0.04 10.95 15.43
CA ASN A 178 -1.40 11.14 15.51
C ASN A 178 -2.24 9.90 15.18
N PHE A 179 -1.68 8.90 14.49
CA PHE A 179 -2.49 7.82 13.95
C PHE A 179 -2.07 6.44 14.43
N GLY A 180 -0.77 6.13 14.43
CA GLY A 180 -0.34 4.78 14.75
C GLY A 180 1.17 4.62 14.76
N ASN A 181 1.63 3.40 14.53
CA ASN A 181 3.04 3.07 14.65
C ASN A 181 3.80 3.30 13.34
N VAL A 182 5.04 3.76 13.47
CA VAL A 182 6.02 3.80 12.40
C VAL A 182 7.15 2.86 12.80
N VAL A 183 7.33 1.78 12.05
CA VAL A 183 8.32 0.73 12.35
C VAL A 183 9.10 0.37 11.09
N THR A 184 10.21 -0.31 11.25
CA THR A 184 10.95 -0.95 10.15
C THR A 184 10.40 -2.34 9.83
N SER A 185 10.75 -2.87 8.65
CA SER A 185 10.42 -4.25 8.28
C SER A 185 10.99 -5.26 9.29
N ALA A 186 12.21 -5.04 9.77
CA ALA A 186 12.85 -5.89 10.78
C ALA A 186 12.07 -5.91 12.12
N GLU A 187 11.56 -4.76 12.57
CA GLU A 187 10.79 -4.66 13.82
C GLU A 187 9.43 -5.35 13.70
N VAL A 188 8.71 -5.15 12.60
CA VAL A 188 7.39 -5.76 12.42
C VAL A 188 7.49 -7.27 12.23
N THR A 189 8.46 -7.78 11.47
CA THR A 189 8.66 -9.22 11.28
C THR A 189 9.08 -9.91 12.58
N ALA A 190 9.96 -9.30 13.37
CA ALA A 190 10.32 -9.80 14.69
C ALA A 190 9.08 -9.90 15.62
N ALA A 191 8.18 -8.90 15.56
CA ALA A 191 6.95 -8.90 16.34
C ALA A 191 5.98 -10.02 15.90
N TRP A 192 5.88 -10.31 14.59
CA TRP A 192 5.05 -11.41 14.08
C TRP A 192 5.57 -12.77 14.53
N HIS A 193 6.89 -13.02 14.44
CA HIS A 193 7.49 -14.30 14.85
C HIS A 193 7.55 -14.46 16.37
N GLY A 194 7.78 -13.39 17.12
CA GLY A 194 7.79 -13.43 18.59
C GLY A 194 6.43 -13.78 19.20
N ALA A 195 5.34 -13.37 18.57
CA ALA A 195 3.99 -13.71 19.01
C ALA A 195 3.62 -15.20 18.76
N ALA A 196 4.25 -15.85 17.78
CA ALA A 196 4.04 -17.27 17.48
C ALA A 196 4.67 -18.21 18.52
N THR A 197 5.60 -17.71 19.37
CA THR A 197 6.34 -18.51 20.35
C THR A 197 5.66 -18.56 21.73
N THR A 198 4.54 -17.85 21.92
CA THR A 198 3.86 -17.71 23.22
C THR A 198 2.51 -18.44 23.23
N VAL A 199 2.48 -19.71 22.80
CA VAL A 199 1.30 -20.61 22.89
C VAL A 199 1.64 -21.82 23.74
#